data_f2499cc170c5655aba906e87aa7491c3
#
_entry.id   f2499cc170c5655aba906e87aa7491c3
#
_cell.length_a   1.000
_cell.length_b   1.000
_cell.length_c   1.000
_cell.angle_alpha   90.00
_cell.angle_beta   90.00
_cell.angle_gamma   90.00
#
_symmetry.space_group_name_H-M   'P 1'
#
loop_
_entity.id
_entity.type
_entity.pdbx_description
1 polymer ?
#
loop_
_entity_poly.entity_id
_entity_poly.type
_entity_poly.pdbx_seq_one_letter_code
_entity_poly.pdbx_strand_id
1 'polypeptide(L)'
;MKLSLVVPCYNEQDNVRAFYDAAVNAFLGCGYEYELVLVNDGSRDNTGIELKKLFYEKREETPITIVQFSRNFGKEAAILAGMKHAKGDLVTLIDADLQQRPEIVREMVQILDEHPEYDCVAAFQKERNEGRGLSFFKREFYRLIN
;
A
#
# COMPACT_ATOMS: atom_id res chain seq x y z
N MET A 1 10.95 -14.57 -8.41
CA MET A 1 10.79 -13.11 -8.31
C MET A 1 10.08 -12.76 -7.01
N LYS A 2 10.61 -11.83 -6.26
CA LYS A 2 10.06 -11.41 -4.95
C LYS A 2 9.49 -9.99 -5.06
N LEU A 3 8.33 -9.76 -4.46
CA LEU A 3 7.64 -8.49 -4.45
C LEU A 3 7.71 -7.83 -3.06
N SER A 4 8.02 -6.54 -3.00
CA SER A 4 7.88 -5.74 -1.78
C SER A 4 6.63 -4.87 -1.88
N LEU A 5 5.67 -5.07 -0.96
CA LEU A 5 4.53 -4.18 -0.78
C LEU A 5 4.89 -3.09 0.22
N VAL A 6 5.10 -1.88 -0.25
CA VAL A 6 5.37 -0.70 0.59
C VAL A 6 4.05 -0.04 0.96
N VAL A 7 3.79 0.03 2.26
CA VAL A 7 2.51 0.46 2.82
C VAL A 7 2.73 1.61 3.80
N PRO A 8 2.57 2.86 3.37
CA PRO A 8 2.59 4.00 4.28
C PRO A 8 1.34 3.98 5.18
N CYS A 9 1.54 4.15 6.48
CA CYS A 9 0.47 4.11 7.49
C CYS A 9 0.51 5.40 8.32
N TYR A 10 -0.59 6.13 8.36
CA TYR A 10 -0.77 7.28 9.25
C TYR A 10 -2.18 7.31 9.80
N ASN A 11 -2.34 7.00 11.10
CA ASN A 11 -3.62 6.85 11.80
C ASN A 11 -4.52 5.77 11.15
N GLU A 12 -3.95 4.57 10.97
CA GLU A 12 -4.56 3.42 10.31
C GLU A 12 -4.81 2.26 11.29
N GLN A 13 -4.96 2.53 12.60
CA GLN A 13 -5.10 1.49 13.64
C GLN A 13 -6.17 0.44 13.32
N ASP A 14 -7.29 0.86 12.71
CA ASP A 14 -8.42 -0.03 12.41
C ASP A 14 -8.22 -0.82 11.10
N ASN A 15 -7.30 -0.38 10.25
CA ASN A 15 -7.07 -0.96 8.92
C ASN A 15 -5.89 -1.93 8.88
N VAL A 16 -4.90 -1.81 9.77
CA VAL A 16 -3.64 -2.60 9.76
C VAL A 16 -3.91 -4.10 9.62
N ARG A 17 -4.80 -4.65 10.45
CA ARG A 17 -5.11 -6.09 10.45
C ARG A 17 -5.86 -6.49 9.18
N ALA A 18 -6.89 -5.75 8.82
CA ALA A 18 -7.70 -6.03 7.64
C ALA A 18 -6.86 -5.97 6.35
N PHE A 19 -5.92 -5.01 6.27
CA PHE A 19 -4.97 -4.92 5.16
C PHE A 19 -4.07 -6.16 5.08
N TYR A 20 -3.50 -6.60 6.22
CA TYR A 20 -2.67 -7.80 6.27
C TYR A 20 -3.44 -9.02 5.75
N ASP A 21 -4.65 -9.25 6.26
CA ASP A 21 -5.47 -10.39 5.87
C ASP A 21 -5.83 -10.35 4.38
N ALA A 22 -6.15 -9.17 3.84
CA ALA A 22 -6.41 -8.99 2.42
C ALA A 22 -5.16 -9.25 1.56
N ALA A 23 -3.99 -8.76 1.98
CA ALA A 23 -2.73 -9.01 1.28
C ALA A 23 -2.38 -10.51 1.26
N VAL A 24 -2.45 -11.20 2.40
CA VAL A 24 -2.21 -12.64 2.47
C VAL A 24 -3.16 -13.40 1.55
N ASN A 25 -4.45 -13.09 1.57
CA ASN A 25 -5.44 -13.75 0.71
C ASN A 25 -5.17 -13.51 -0.79
N ALA A 26 -4.78 -12.29 -1.17
CA ALA A 26 -4.51 -11.94 -2.56
C ALA A 26 -3.31 -12.72 -3.14
N PHE A 27 -2.30 -13.02 -2.30
CA PHE A 27 -1.10 -13.73 -2.72
C PHE A 27 -1.11 -15.22 -2.41
N LEU A 28 -2.15 -15.73 -1.78
CA LEU A 28 -2.28 -17.15 -1.45
C LEU A 28 -2.28 -18.01 -2.74
N GLY A 29 -1.31 -18.91 -2.84
CA GLY A 29 -1.21 -19.86 -3.97
C GLY A 29 -0.85 -19.24 -5.32
N CYS A 30 -0.46 -17.96 -5.38
CA CYS A 30 -0.12 -17.29 -6.65
C CYS A 30 1.30 -17.64 -7.18
N GLY A 31 2.14 -18.29 -6.36
CA GLY A 31 3.51 -18.66 -6.75
C GLY A 31 4.55 -17.53 -6.63
N TYR A 32 4.14 -16.32 -6.23
CA TYR A 32 5.06 -15.21 -5.98
C TYR A 32 5.47 -15.16 -4.50
N GLU A 33 6.75 -14.93 -4.25
CA GLU A 33 7.23 -14.55 -2.93
C GLU A 33 6.94 -13.06 -2.71
N TYR A 34 6.55 -12.69 -1.50
CA TYR A 34 6.33 -11.29 -1.16
C TYR A 34 6.75 -10.96 0.27
N GLU A 35 6.94 -9.69 0.53
CA GLU A 35 7.16 -9.12 1.86
C GLU A 35 6.32 -7.87 2.05
N LEU A 36 6.01 -7.54 3.29
CA LEU A 36 5.34 -6.31 3.67
C LEU A 36 6.34 -5.34 4.30
N VAL A 37 6.41 -4.11 3.78
CA VAL A 37 7.19 -3.01 4.34
C VAL A 37 6.22 -1.96 4.84
N LEU A 38 5.86 -2.02 6.12
CA LEU A 38 4.87 -1.17 6.77
C LEU A 38 5.57 0.05 7.38
N VAL A 39 5.25 1.25 6.92
CA VAL A 39 5.90 2.48 7.35
C VAL A 39 4.94 3.32 8.18
N ASN A 40 5.16 3.37 9.50
CA ASN A 40 4.38 4.25 10.37
C ASN A 40 4.94 5.67 10.32
N ASP A 41 4.22 6.57 9.65
CA ASP A 41 4.57 7.98 9.51
C ASP A 41 4.18 8.81 10.76
N GLY A 42 4.66 8.36 11.92
CA GLY A 42 4.47 9.07 13.18
C GLY A 42 3.00 9.23 13.58
N SER A 43 2.21 8.17 13.46
CA SER A 43 0.80 8.14 13.84
C SER A 43 0.58 8.60 15.30
N ARG A 44 -0.57 9.21 15.55
CA ARG A 44 -0.98 9.69 16.88
C ARG A 44 -1.95 8.76 17.59
N ASP A 45 -2.50 7.80 16.86
CA ASP A 45 -3.38 6.74 17.34
C ASP A 45 -2.59 5.46 17.68
N ASN A 46 -3.27 4.33 17.81
CA ASN A 46 -2.65 3.04 18.13
C ASN A 46 -2.01 2.32 16.94
N THR A 47 -1.87 2.95 15.76
CA THR A 47 -1.28 2.31 14.56
C THR A 47 0.06 1.64 14.86
N GLY A 48 0.97 2.35 15.56
CA GLY A 48 2.28 1.77 15.91
C GLY A 48 2.21 0.56 16.83
N ILE A 49 1.20 0.50 17.69
CA ILE A 49 0.96 -0.65 18.57
C ILE A 49 0.42 -1.83 17.75
N GLU A 50 -0.55 -1.59 16.87
CA GLU A 50 -1.15 -2.63 16.03
C GLU A 50 -0.13 -3.21 15.02
N LEU A 51 0.73 -2.39 14.45
CA LEU A 51 1.83 -2.84 13.59
C LEU A 51 2.81 -3.76 14.35
N LYS A 52 3.18 -3.39 15.59
CA LYS A 52 4.05 -4.24 16.41
C LYS A 52 3.39 -5.57 16.77
N LYS A 53 2.11 -5.57 17.16
CA LYS A 53 1.35 -6.80 17.42
C LYS A 53 1.34 -7.70 16.18
N LEU A 54 0.98 -7.14 15.02
CA LEU A 54 0.98 -7.85 13.76
C LEU A 54 2.34 -8.48 13.45
N PHE A 55 3.43 -7.73 13.62
CA PHE A 55 4.78 -8.23 13.41
C PHE A 55 5.09 -9.44 14.29
N TYR A 56 4.86 -9.35 15.60
CA TYR A 56 5.17 -10.47 16.50
C TYR A 56 4.31 -11.70 16.27
N GLU A 57 3.07 -11.52 15.83
CA GLU A 57 2.15 -12.61 15.54
C GLU A 57 2.43 -13.31 14.20
N LYS A 58 2.91 -12.54 13.19
CA LYS A 58 2.88 -12.98 11.79
C LYS A 58 4.24 -13.06 11.09
N ARG A 59 5.33 -12.61 11.70
CA ARG A 59 6.68 -12.58 11.09
C ARG A 59 7.22 -13.95 10.66
N GLU A 60 6.74 -15.03 11.27
CA GLU A 60 7.15 -16.41 10.91
C GLU A 60 6.33 -16.93 9.70
N GLU A 61 5.15 -16.33 9.43
CA GLU A 61 4.28 -16.70 8.32
C GLU A 61 4.56 -15.82 7.09
N THR A 62 4.77 -14.52 7.31
CA THR A 62 4.98 -13.52 6.26
C THR A 62 6.17 -12.63 6.62
N PRO A 63 7.15 -12.42 5.73
CA PRO A 63 8.22 -11.47 5.97
C PRO A 63 7.67 -10.04 6.12
N ILE A 64 7.80 -9.46 7.31
CA ILE A 64 7.32 -8.11 7.64
C ILE A 64 8.50 -7.26 8.09
N THR A 65 8.62 -6.06 7.54
CA THR A 65 9.51 -5.00 8.00
C THR A 65 8.67 -3.83 8.49
N ILE A 66 8.95 -3.33 9.70
CA ILE A 66 8.31 -2.11 10.21
C ILE A 66 9.33 -0.99 10.24
N VAL A 67 9.00 0.13 9.61
CA VAL A 67 9.74 1.39 9.69
C VAL A 67 8.91 2.36 10.53
N GLN A 68 9.51 2.88 11.60
CA GLN A 68 8.83 3.79 12.53
C GLN A 68 9.44 5.19 12.46
N PHE A 69 8.64 6.18 12.10
CA PHE A 69 9.04 7.59 12.20
C PHE A 69 8.75 8.16 13.59
N SER A 70 9.62 9.06 14.03
CA SER A 70 9.46 9.76 15.31
C SER A 70 8.32 10.80 15.30
N ARG A 71 7.93 11.29 14.13
CA ARG A 71 6.80 12.20 13.89
C ARG A 71 6.31 12.03 12.45
N ASN A 72 5.20 12.66 12.13
CA ASN A 72 4.74 12.73 10.75
C ASN A 72 5.71 13.58 9.89
N PHE A 73 6.22 12.99 8.82
CA PHE A 73 7.08 13.61 7.79
C PHE A 73 6.38 13.68 6.42
N GLY A 74 5.19 13.08 6.30
CA GLY A 74 4.40 13.06 5.08
C GLY A 74 4.52 11.75 4.29
N LYS A 75 3.50 11.49 3.47
CA LYS A 75 3.35 10.24 2.71
C LYS A 75 4.56 9.96 1.81
N GLU A 76 5.09 10.97 1.15
CA GLU A 76 6.25 10.86 0.25
C GLU A 76 7.50 10.39 1.00
N ALA A 77 7.73 10.92 2.21
CA ALA A 77 8.84 10.50 3.06
C ALA A 77 8.67 9.04 3.50
N ALA A 78 7.44 8.64 3.87
CA ALA A 78 7.13 7.25 4.23
C ALA A 78 7.33 6.30 3.04
N ILE A 79 6.88 6.67 1.85
CA ILE A 79 7.12 5.91 0.62
C ILE A 79 8.62 5.72 0.37
N LEU A 80 9.39 6.81 0.39
CA LEU A 80 10.83 6.75 0.17
C LEU A 80 11.54 5.86 1.19
N ALA A 81 11.15 5.94 2.47
CA ALA A 81 11.70 5.08 3.51
C ALA A 81 11.32 3.61 3.27
N GLY A 82 10.09 3.33 2.89
CA GLY A 82 9.64 1.98 2.55
C GLY A 82 10.42 1.40 1.38
N MET A 83 10.59 2.15 0.30
CA MET A 83 11.39 1.73 -0.86
C MET A 83 12.85 1.41 -0.49
N LYS A 84 13.46 2.18 0.42
CA LYS A 84 14.83 1.91 0.91
C LYS A 84 14.96 0.62 1.73
N HIS A 85 13.86 0.13 2.31
CA HIS A 85 13.82 -1.10 3.10
C HIS A 85 13.30 -2.30 2.31
N ALA A 86 12.74 -2.06 1.12
CA ALA A 86 12.30 -3.11 0.20
C ALA A 86 13.47 -3.98 -0.26
N LYS A 87 13.26 -5.30 -0.28
CA LYS A 87 14.26 -6.32 -0.64
C LYS A 87 13.79 -7.20 -1.81
N GLY A 88 12.64 -6.89 -2.38
CA GLY A 88 12.08 -7.58 -3.55
C GLY A 88 12.70 -7.10 -4.85
N ASP A 89 12.59 -7.92 -5.88
CA ASP A 89 12.96 -7.58 -7.25
C ASP A 89 12.02 -6.51 -7.82
N LEU A 90 10.75 -6.55 -7.36
CA LEU A 90 9.71 -5.59 -7.67
C LEU A 90 9.24 -4.88 -6.40
N VAL A 91 8.86 -3.61 -6.56
CA VAL A 91 8.31 -2.80 -5.47
C VAL A 91 6.97 -2.21 -5.91
N THR A 92 5.95 -2.34 -5.07
CA THR A 92 4.66 -1.70 -5.27
C THR A 92 4.30 -0.82 -4.08
N LEU A 93 3.53 0.23 -4.34
CA LEU A 93 2.94 1.10 -3.33
C LEU A 93 1.47 0.77 -3.21
N ILE A 94 0.98 0.58 -2.00
CA ILE A 94 -0.42 0.33 -1.73
C ILE A 94 -0.83 0.97 -0.39
N ASP A 95 -1.98 1.62 -0.36
CA ASP A 95 -2.49 2.25 0.85
C ASP A 95 -3.15 1.22 1.79
N ALA A 96 -3.04 1.45 3.10
CA ALA A 96 -3.58 0.53 4.11
C ALA A 96 -5.11 0.56 4.22
N ASP A 97 -5.78 1.56 3.64
CA ASP A 97 -7.22 1.83 3.77
C ASP A 97 -8.13 0.91 2.93
N LEU A 98 -7.55 -0.05 2.20
CA LEU A 98 -8.25 -1.01 1.33
C LEU A 98 -9.08 -0.39 0.19
N GLN A 99 -8.92 0.90 -0.10
CA GLN A 99 -9.51 1.49 -1.31
C GLN A 99 -8.88 0.91 -2.58
N GLN A 100 -7.63 0.48 -2.48
CA GLN A 100 -6.91 -0.29 -3.49
C GLN A 100 -6.86 -1.76 -3.05
N ARG A 101 -7.41 -2.65 -3.86
CA ARG A 101 -7.43 -4.08 -3.55
C ARG A 101 -6.08 -4.72 -3.85
N PRO A 102 -5.49 -5.49 -2.91
CA PRO A 102 -4.20 -6.16 -3.13
C PRO A 102 -4.19 -7.11 -4.34
N GLU A 103 -5.34 -7.64 -4.77
CA GLU A 103 -5.46 -8.49 -5.95
C GLU A 103 -5.02 -7.78 -7.24
N ILE A 104 -5.23 -6.45 -7.33
CA ILE A 104 -4.77 -5.65 -8.48
C ILE A 104 -3.24 -5.71 -8.61
N VAL A 105 -2.53 -5.72 -7.48
CA VAL A 105 -1.07 -5.83 -7.48
C VAL A 105 -0.63 -7.15 -8.12
N ARG A 106 -1.33 -8.24 -7.84
CA ARG A 106 -1.05 -9.55 -8.47
C ARG A 106 -1.24 -9.49 -9.99
N GLU A 107 -2.31 -8.84 -10.45
CA GLU A 107 -2.55 -8.65 -11.90
C GLU A 107 -1.43 -7.80 -12.54
N MET A 108 -0.96 -6.76 -11.85
CA MET A 108 0.16 -5.93 -12.32
C MET A 108 1.46 -6.73 -12.44
N VAL A 109 1.75 -7.62 -11.48
CA VAL A 109 2.93 -8.50 -11.53
C VAL A 109 2.83 -9.48 -12.70
N GLN A 110 1.66 -10.05 -12.96
CA GLN A 110 1.44 -10.92 -14.12
C GLN A 110 1.72 -10.19 -15.44
N ILE A 111 1.28 -8.94 -15.58
CA ILE A 111 1.58 -8.14 -16.78
C ILE A 111 3.09 -7.95 -16.95
N LEU A 112 3.85 -7.69 -15.89
CA LEU A 112 5.31 -7.59 -15.96
C LEU A 112 5.99 -8.90 -16.33
N ASP A 113 5.47 -10.04 -15.86
CA ASP A 113 5.97 -11.36 -16.24
C ASP A 113 5.71 -11.70 -17.72
N GLU A 114 4.54 -11.31 -18.24
CA GLU A 114 4.14 -11.52 -19.63
C GLU A 114 4.83 -10.57 -20.60
N HIS A 115 5.30 -9.41 -20.11
CA HIS A 115 5.90 -8.32 -20.89
C HIS A 115 7.26 -7.91 -20.33
N PRO A 116 8.33 -8.69 -20.59
CA PRO A 116 9.68 -8.41 -20.08
C PRO A 116 10.27 -7.07 -20.57
N GLU A 117 9.67 -6.46 -21.59
CA GLU A 117 10.02 -5.14 -22.10
C GLU A 117 9.48 -3.98 -21.24
N TYR A 118 8.62 -4.27 -20.26
CA TYR A 118 8.06 -3.24 -19.37
C TYR A 118 8.88 -3.11 -18.09
N ASP A 119 9.26 -1.90 -17.74
CA ASP A 119 9.93 -1.58 -16.48
C ASP A 119 8.94 -1.30 -15.35
N CYS A 120 7.69 -0.91 -15.67
CA CYS A 120 6.66 -0.64 -14.68
C CYS A 120 5.24 -0.82 -15.23
N VAL A 121 4.30 -1.09 -14.32
CA VAL A 121 2.85 -1.11 -14.58
C VAL A 121 2.18 -0.18 -13.57
N ALA A 122 1.26 0.66 -14.02
CA ALA A 122 0.46 1.53 -13.17
C ALA A 122 -1.02 1.24 -13.32
N ALA A 123 -1.71 1.03 -12.20
CA ALA A 123 -3.16 0.94 -12.18
C ALA A 123 -3.78 2.35 -12.10
N PHE A 124 -4.81 2.60 -12.88
CA PHE A 124 -5.60 3.84 -12.77
C PHE A 124 -7.08 3.53 -12.57
N GLN A 125 -7.73 4.36 -11.77
CA GLN A 125 -9.15 4.22 -11.50
C GLN A 125 -9.97 4.86 -12.63
N LYS A 126 -10.67 4.03 -13.42
CA LYS A 126 -11.44 4.46 -14.60
C LYS A 126 -12.66 5.33 -14.25
N GLU A 127 -13.29 5.07 -13.11
CA GLU A 127 -14.41 5.86 -12.57
C GLU A 127 -14.27 5.98 -11.05
N ARG A 128 -14.18 7.22 -10.57
CA ARG A 128 -14.43 7.49 -9.16
C ARG A 128 -15.93 7.59 -8.97
N ASN A 129 -16.54 6.73 -8.16
CA ASN A 129 -17.92 6.89 -7.69
C ASN A 129 -17.97 8.08 -6.70
N GLU A 130 -17.66 9.29 -7.20
CA GLU A 130 -17.87 10.51 -6.46
C GLU A 130 -19.36 10.81 -6.48
N GLY A 131 -19.99 10.91 -5.29
CA GLY A 131 -21.40 11.27 -5.18
C GLY A 131 -21.67 12.54 -6.00
N ARG A 132 -22.78 12.58 -6.72
CA ARG A 132 -23.18 13.64 -7.68
C ARG A 132 -22.95 15.08 -7.18
N GLY A 133 -23.02 15.32 -5.85
CA GLY A 133 -22.74 16.62 -5.24
C GLY A 133 -21.28 17.05 -5.29
N LEU A 134 -20.32 16.13 -5.01
CA LEU A 134 -18.90 16.45 -4.96
C LEU A 134 -18.32 16.76 -6.35
N SER A 135 -18.80 16.04 -7.36
CA SER A 135 -18.45 16.26 -8.77
C SER A 135 -18.89 17.64 -9.27
N PHE A 136 -20.05 18.13 -8.82
CA PHE A 136 -20.54 19.47 -9.13
C PHE A 136 -19.65 20.57 -8.52
N PHE A 137 -19.29 20.45 -7.23
CA PHE A 137 -18.43 21.41 -6.54
C PHE A 137 -17.02 21.48 -7.15
N LYS A 138 -16.43 20.33 -7.50
CA LYS A 138 -15.13 20.31 -8.18
C LYS A 138 -15.17 21.01 -9.54
N ARG A 139 -16.22 20.77 -10.33
CA ARG A 139 -16.39 21.38 -11.65
C ARG A 139 -16.53 22.91 -11.55
N GLU A 140 -17.31 23.41 -10.58
CA GLU A 140 -17.45 24.85 -10.36
C GLU A 140 -16.17 25.49 -9.80
N PHE A 141 -15.45 24.79 -8.92
CA PHE A 141 -14.14 25.25 -8.41
C PHE A 141 -13.12 25.43 -9.54
N TYR A 142 -12.96 24.41 -10.41
CA TYR A 142 -12.04 24.51 -11.56
C TYR A 142 -12.47 25.55 -12.61
N ARG A 143 -13.74 25.87 -12.72
CA ARG A 143 -14.25 26.94 -13.57
C ARG A 143 -13.93 28.33 -13.01
N LEU A 144 -13.77 28.47 -11.71
CA LEU A 144 -13.45 29.73 -11.03
C LEU A 144 -11.94 30.08 -11.04
N ILE A 145 -11.07 29.09 -11.17
CA ILE A 145 -9.60 29.27 -11.15
C ILE A 145 -8.94 29.23 -12.55
N ASN A 146 -9.69 28.97 -13.59
CA ASN A 146 -9.28 29.11 -15.01
C ASN A 146 -10.04 30.26 -15.66
#